data_f61755577b89efd35fa05c8258fef862
#
_entry.id   f61755577b89efd35fa05c8258fef862
#
_cell.length_a   1.000
_cell.length_b   1.000
_cell.length_c   1.000
_cell.angle_alpha   90.00
_cell.angle_beta   90.00
_cell.angle_gamma   90.00
#
_symmetry.space_group_name_H-M   'P 1'
#
loop_
_entity.id
_entity.type
_entity.pdbx_description
1 polymer ?
#
loop_
_entity_poly.entity_id
_entity_poly.type
_entity_poly.pdbx_seq_one_letter_code
_entity_poly.pdbx_strand_id
1 'polypeptide(L)'
;MNLIELVLILAPLLVFNAYAEDLPDYNNPYAPIFTDKEVYTWTDKIGITIVAPSWDANKYGIDSIGTQEGHLIKISSSDITLEPYKLTETETSSGIFTGEVTLTGFLHDVDGDGRPDTNPMTSGSGPTNGFLETQRDGGITISFEFADGVVLTKSVKVSWNVGEIRFMKSDYSIDETAIIQVIDLDMNLNPEGIDQIEVNISSDSDAAGILVKAIETSENSGLFEASISFTQSQPSSGNRLFAMPDDSLQAKYDDHTLPSPYSISDNLEISSESKFVSNIPPIERISIANSFIADSSGNLISAPTRNEQLQIAGTVHNNQNYEQNFVFIIQIKESEGAVVSLSWIEGQMSANQNFEVSQSWNPVKAGNYTVETFVWTSLSESVPLSPILRQSYFIQ
;
A
#
# COMPACT_ATOMS: atom_id res chain seq x y z
N MET A 1 44.40 -8.83 11.82
CA MET A 1 43.95 -9.46 10.55
C MET A 1 42.44 -9.53 10.65
N ASN A 2 41.76 -8.45 10.21
CA ASN A 2 40.32 -8.26 10.38
C ASN A 2 39.61 -8.83 9.16
N LEU A 3 38.74 -9.83 9.42
CA LEU A 3 37.78 -10.32 8.45
C LEU A 3 36.62 -9.31 8.38
N ILE A 4 36.46 -8.67 7.24
CA ILE A 4 35.28 -7.87 6.89
C ILE A 4 34.27 -8.86 6.32
N GLU A 5 33.20 -9.13 7.04
CA GLU A 5 32.03 -9.87 6.51
C GLU A 5 31.30 -8.96 5.52
N LEU A 6 31.34 -9.37 4.28
CA LEU A 6 30.58 -8.77 3.17
C LEU A 6 29.13 -9.31 3.26
N VAL A 7 28.22 -8.52 3.82
CA VAL A 7 26.80 -8.82 3.75
C VAL A 7 26.30 -8.54 2.34
N LEU A 8 26.09 -9.61 1.57
CA LEU A 8 25.42 -9.55 0.28
C LEU A 8 23.92 -9.34 0.52
N ILE A 9 23.44 -8.10 0.34
CA ILE A 9 22.01 -7.82 0.27
C ILE A 9 21.53 -8.35 -1.09
N LEU A 10 20.84 -9.49 -1.05
CA LEU A 10 20.11 -10.02 -2.19
C LEU A 10 18.83 -9.17 -2.36
N ALA A 11 18.91 -8.15 -3.22
CA ALA A 11 17.70 -7.49 -3.69
C ALA A 11 16.90 -8.52 -4.52
N PRO A 12 15.59 -8.67 -4.31
CA PRO A 12 14.78 -9.48 -5.21
C PRO A 12 14.86 -8.83 -6.60
N LEU A 13 15.50 -9.51 -7.53
CA LEU A 13 15.35 -9.22 -8.95
C LEU A 13 13.87 -9.48 -9.28
N LEU A 14 13.09 -8.41 -9.37
CA LEU A 14 11.85 -8.44 -10.12
C LEU A 14 12.25 -8.79 -11.56
N VAL A 15 12.08 -10.05 -11.90
CA VAL A 15 12.12 -10.51 -13.27
C VAL A 15 10.86 -9.97 -13.92
N PHE A 16 10.93 -8.75 -14.43
CA PHE A 16 10.02 -8.36 -15.50
C PHE A 16 10.25 -9.42 -16.58
N ASN A 17 9.26 -10.24 -16.83
CA ASN A 17 9.19 -10.94 -18.10
C ASN A 17 9.03 -9.83 -19.15
N ALA A 18 10.15 -9.29 -19.60
CA ALA A 18 10.19 -8.66 -20.90
C ALA A 18 9.80 -9.80 -21.86
N TYR A 19 8.53 -9.83 -22.25
CA TYR A 19 8.18 -10.51 -23.48
C TYR A 19 9.11 -9.88 -24.50
N ALA A 20 10.04 -10.68 -25.04
CA ALA A 20 10.79 -10.24 -26.19
C ALA A 20 9.72 -9.96 -27.24
N GLU A 21 9.47 -8.67 -27.52
CA GLU A 21 8.69 -8.29 -28.69
C GLU A 21 9.37 -9.03 -29.84
N ASP A 22 8.62 -9.90 -30.50
CA ASP A 22 9.08 -10.51 -31.74
C ASP A 22 9.32 -9.34 -32.69
N LEU A 23 10.60 -9.01 -32.91
CA LEU A 23 10.98 -7.96 -33.84
C LEU A 23 10.33 -8.29 -35.19
N PRO A 24 9.77 -7.28 -35.90
CA PRO A 24 9.15 -7.47 -37.19
C PRO A 24 10.07 -8.29 -38.11
N ASP A 25 9.54 -9.34 -38.73
CA ASP A 25 10.30 -10.11 -39.77
C ASP A 25 10.35 -9.28 -41.04
N TYR A 26 11.38 -8.45 -41.16
CA TYR A 26 11.62 -7.60 -42.33
C TYR A 26 11.85 -8.37 -43.65
N ASN A 27 12.01 -9.70 -43.57
CA ASN A 27 12.13 -10.55 -44.77
C ASN A 27 10.79 -11.08 -45.27
N ASN A 28 9.70 -10.84 -44.52
CA ASN A 28 8.35 -11.25 -44.92
C ASN A 28 7.85 -10.34 -46.06
N PRO A 29 7.54 -10.89 -47.26
CA PRO A 29 7.05 -10.09 -48.38
C PRO A 29 5.62 -9.59 -48.16
N TYR A 30 4.90 -10.06 -47.16
CA TYR A 30 3.56 -9.62 -46.79
C TYR A 30 3.71 -8.55 -45.71
N ALA A 31 2.82 -7.56 -45.68
CA ALA A 31 2.84 -6.47 -44.72
C ALA A 31 2.33 -6.91 -43.34
N PRO A 32 3.15 -7.51 -42.48
CA PRO A 32 2.70 -7.96 -41.17
C PRO A 32 2.31 -6.77 -40.31
N ILE A 33 1.22 -6.96 -39.56
CA ILE A 33 0.69 -5.97 -38.60
C ILE A 33 1.09 -6.39 -37.20
N PHE A 34 1.74 -5.51 -36.47
CA PHE A 34 2.13 -5.67 -35.08
C PHE A 34 1.44 -4.65 -34.20
N THR A 35 1.25 -5.01 -32.95
CA THR A 35 0.79 -4.14 -31.88
C THR A 35 1.76 -4.23 -30.71
N ASP A 36 1.90 -3.17 -29.94
CA ASP A 36 2.79 -3.11 -28.79
C ASP A 36 2.36 -4.05 -27.63
N LYS A 37 1.06 -4.41 -27.57
CA LYS A 37 0.51 -5.40 -26.63
C LYS A 37 -0.46 -6.34 -27.34
N GLU A 38 -0.78 -7.49 -26.71
CA GLU A 38 -1.81 -8.42 -27.18
C GLU A 38 -3.13 -8.25 -26.42
N VAL A 39 -3.06 -7.65 -25.21
CA VAL A 39 -4.21 -7.35 -24.36
C VAL A 39 -4.08 -5.92 -23.87
N TYR A 40 -5.15 -5.18 -23.96
CA TYR A 40 -5.27 -3.78 -23.57
C TYR A 40 -6.36 -3.62 -22.52
N THR A 41 -6.28 -2.58 -21.72
CA THR A 41 -7.43 -2.12 -20.96
C THR A 41 -8.38 -1.34 -21.87
N TRP A 42 -9.51 -0.96 -21.35
CA TRP A 42 -10.58 -0.32 -22.14
C TRP A 42 -10.28 1.14 -22.53
N THR A 43 -9.28 1.77 -21.90
CA THR A 43 -8.88 3.18 -22.07
C THR A 43 -7.38 3.33 -22.37
N ASP A 44 -6.73 2.29 -22.84
CA ASP A 44 -5.30 2.24 -23.15
C ASP A 44 -4.98 2.86 -24.53
N LYS A 45 -3.71 2.94 -24.90
CA LYS A 45 -3.23 3.28 -26.24
C LYS A 45 -2.74 2.03 -26.96
N ILE A 46 -3.13 1.88 -28.22
CA ILE A 46 -2.64 0.83 -29.11
C ILE A 46 -1.60 1.44 -30.05
N GLY A 47 -0.35 1.02 -29.90
CA GLY A 47 0.70 1.26 -30.88
C GLY A 47 0.62 0.26 -32.02
N ILE A 48 0.49 0.76 -33.26
CA ILE A 48 0.33 -0.07 -34.47
C ILE A 48 1.58 0.10 -35.32
N THR A 49 2.15 -1.03 -35.76
CA THR A 49 3.27 -1.05 -36.72
C THR A 49 2.94 -1.98 -37.89
N ILE A 50 3.08 -1.49 -39.10
CA ILE A 50 2.94 -2.29 -40.34
C ILE A 50 4.27 -2.24 -41.11
N VAL A 51 4.83 -3.41 -41.42
CA VAL A 51 6.04 -3.52 -42.20
C VAL A 51 5.65 -3.77 -43.67
N ALA A 52 5.70 -2.73 -44.49
CA ALA A 52 5.26 -2.77 -45.86
C ALA A 52 6.26 -2.09 -46.83
N PRO A 53 7.47 -2.66 -47.05
CA PRO A 53 8.49 -2.02 -47.86
C PRO A 53 8.07 -1.75 -49.31
N SER A 54 7.11 -2.48 -49.86
CA SER A 54 6.54 -2.25 -51.18
C SER A 54 5.69 -0.97 -51.29
N TRP A 55 5.35 -0.37 -50.13
CA TRP A 55 4.58 0.88 -50.03
C TRP A 55 5.49 2.11 -49.81
N ASP A 56 6.82 1.92 -49.71
CA ASP A 56 7.82 2.99 -49.77
C ASP A 56 7.90 3.50 -51.22
N ALA A 57 7.12 4.52 -51.53
CA ALA A 57 7.02 5.09 -52.86
C ALA A 57 8.04 6.22 -53.09
N ASN A 58 8.42 6.94 -52.04
CA ASN A 58 9.31 8.09 -52.09
C ASN A 58 10.54 7.93 -51.20
N LYS A 59 11.63 7.43 -51.71
CA LYS A 59 12.90 7.22 -50.99
C LYS A 59 13.50 8.46 -50.32
N TYR A 60 12.99 9.65 -50.59
CA TYR A 60 13.50 10.92 -50.08
C TYR A 60 12.48 11.65 -49.17
N GLY A 61 11.34 11.09 -48.93
CA GLY A 61 10.27 11.68 -48.14
C GLY A 61 9.66 10.63 -47.19
N ILE A 62 8.80 11.08 -46.32
CA ILE A 62 8.01 10.23 -45.41
C ILE A 62 6.72 9.87 -46.16
N ASP A 63 6.51 8.58 -46.32
CA ASP A 63 5.28 8.07 -46.94
C ASP A 63 4.18 7.79 -45.92
N SER A 64 2.96 7.56 -46.40
CA SER A 64 1.84 7.15 -45.57
C SER A 64 0.97 6.12 -46.29
N ILE A 65 0.34 5.24 -45.50
CA ILE A 65 -0.55 4.19 -45.98
C ILE A 65 -1.92 4.28 -45.31
N GLY A 66 -2.91 3.58 -45.86
CA GLY A 66 -4.21 3.35 -45.27
C GLY A 66 -5.32 4.31 -45.70
N THR A 67 -5.02 5.31 -46.56
CA THR A 67 -6.03 6.28 -47.05
C THR A 67 -6.27 6.21 -48.56
N GLN A 68 -5.53 5.36 -49.24
CA GLN A 68 -5.66 5.18 -50.71
C GLN A 68 -6.90 4.34 -51.04
N GLU A 69 -7.65 4.72 -52.07
CA GLU A 69 -8.82 3.97 -52.51
C GLU A 69 -8.47 2.53 -52.86
N GLY A 70 -9.20 1.57 -52.32
CA GLY A 70 -8.91 0.13 -52.45
C GLY A 70 -7.78 -0.38 -51.56
N HIS A 71 -7.16 0.45 -50.70
CA HIS A 71 -6.06 0.10 -49.81
C HIS A 71 -6.21 0.76 -48.45
N LEU A 72 -7.40 0.62 -47.88
CA LEU A 72 -7.73 1.27 -46.62
C LEU A 72 -7.20 0.48 -45.41
N ILE A 73 -6.81 1.22 -44.38
CA ILE A 73 -6.66 0.67 -43.04
C ILE A 73 -7.94 0.97 -42.28
N LYS A 74 -8.45 -0.09 -41.61
CA LYS A 74 -9.62 -0.05 -40.75
C LYS A 74 -9.24 -0.54 -39.38
N ILE A 75 -9.71 0.14 -38.34
CA ILE A 75 -9.54 -0.27 -36.96
C ILE A 75 -10.94 -0.34 -36.35
N SER A 76 -11.37 -1.53 -35.95
CA SER A 76 -12.75 -1.77 -35.51
C SER A 76 -12.82 -2.44 -34.14
N SER A 77 -13.78 -1.98 -33.34
CA SER A 77 -14.23 -2.59 -32.10
C SER A 77 -15.71 -2.90 -32.24
N SER A 78 -16.07 -4.19 -32.28
CA SER A 78 -17.45 -4.63 -32.58
C SER A 78 -18.00 -3.98 -33.84
N ASP A 79 -19.07 -3.19 -33.74
CA ASP A 79 -19.74 -2.53 -34.86
C ASP A 79 -19.19 -1.12 -35.13
N ILE A 80 -18.21 -0.65 -34.38
CA ILE A 80 -17.64 0.70 -34.45
C ILE A 80 -16.32 0.64 -35.20
N THR A 81 -16.11 1.55 -36.17
CA THR A 81 -14.93 1.50 -37.04
C THR A 81 -14.35 2.89 -37.29
N LEU A 82 -13.02 2.97 -37.18
CA LEU A 82 -12.20 4.06 -37.74
C LEU A 82 -11.78 3.67 -39.16
N GLU A 83 -12.26 4.38 -40.15
CA GLU A 83 -11.98 4.14 -41.57
C GLU A 83 -12.17 5.42 -42.38
N PRO A 84 -11.20 5.83 -43.20
CA PRO A 84 -9.85 5.29 -43.34
C PRO A 84 -8.96 5.72 -42.18
N TYR A 85 -7.94 4.89 -41.83
CA TYR A 85 -6.95 5.25 -40.84
C TYR A 85 -5.55 5.33 -41.44
N LYS A 86 -4.86 6.46 -41.24
CA LYS A 86 -3.54 6.72 -41.79
C LYS A 86 -2.45 6.25 -40.85
N LEU A 87 -1.45 5.50 -41.32
CA LEU A 87 -0.17 5.32 -40.71
C LEU A 87 0.92 6.05 -41.48
N THR A 88 1.95 6.48 -40.77
CA THR A 88 3.05 7.26 -41.32
C THR A 88 4.37 6.51 -41.18
N GLU A 89 5.21 6.57 -42.19
CA GLU A 89 6.52 5.97 -42.19
C GLU A 89 7.42 6.53 -41.07
N THR A 90 8.21 5.67 -40.43
CA THR A 90 9.07 6.06 -39.29
C THR A 90 10.25 6.91 -39.71
N GLU A 91 10.83 6.61 -40.88
CA GLU A 91 11.96 7.33 -41.48
C GLU A 91 11.86 7.26 -43.00
N THR A 92 12.57 8.14 -43.70
CA THR A 92 12.64 8.08 -45.16
C THR A 92 13.13 6.74 -45.64
N SER A 93 12.37 6.07 -46.49
CA SER A 93 12.69 4.77 -47.09
C SER A 93 12.86 3.63 -46.05
N SER A 94 12.14 3.66 -44.93
CA SER A 94 12.14 2.56 -43.96
C SER A 94 11.20 1.42 -44.35
N GLY A 95 10.10 1.73 -45.03
CA GLY A 95 9.01 0.80 -45.33
C GLY A 95 8.29 0.32 -44.05
N ILE A 96 8.48 1.01 -42.94
CA ILE A 96 7.85 0.74 -41.65
C ILE A 96 6.91 1.87 -41.29
N PHE A 97 5.63 1.56 -41.19
CA PHE A 97 4.56 2.54 -40.95
C PHE A 97 4.01 2.37 -39.55
N THR A 98 3.89 3.48 -38.84
CA THR A 98 3.39 3.50 -37.45
C THR A 98 2.24 4.48 -37.26
N GLY A 99 1.46 4.21 -36.23
CA GLY A 99 0.40 5.08 -35.72
C GLY A 99 -0.11 4.52 -34.41
N GLU A 100 -0.93 5.33 -33.73
CA GLU A 100 -1.52 4.95 -32.45
C GLU A 100 -3.02 5.24 -32.42
N VAL A 101 -3.76 4.49 -31.61
CA VAL A 101 -5.19 4.69 -31.35
C VAL A 101 -5.40 4.71 -29.85
N THR A 102 -6.05 5.77 -29.36
CA THR A 102 -6.48 5.87 -27.97
C THR A 102 -7.85 5.22 -27.81
N LEU A 103 -7.94 4.25 -26.94
CA LEU A 103 -9.19 3.61 -26.55
C LEU A 103 -9.93 4.53 -25.56
N THR A 104 -11.23 4.71 -25.74
CA THR A 104 -12.04 5.66 -24.94
C THR A 104 -13.11 4.97 -24.11
N GLY A 105 -13.06 3.65 -24.00
CA GLY A 105 -13.99 2.87 -23.20
C GLY A 105 -15.43 2.91 -23.69
N PHE A 106 -16.34 2.75 -22.77
CA PHE A 106 -17.78 2.91 -22.89
C PHE A 106 -18.29 3.67 -21.67
N LEU A 107 -19.56 4.11 -21.65
CA LEU A 107 -20.11 4.82 -20.49
C LEU A 107 -20.15 3.88 -19.28
N HIS A 108 -19.37 4.21 -18.25
CA HIS A 108 -19.31 3.45 -17.00
C HIS A 108 -18.97 4.38 -15.84
N ASP A 109 -19.53 4.06 -14.68
CA ASP A 109 -19.32 4.70 -13.38
C ASP A 109 -18.26 3.88 -12.63
N VAL A 110 -17.06 4.42 -12.48
CA VAL A 110 -15.91 3.72 -11.89
C VAL A 110 -15.69 4.07 -10.42
N ASP A 111 -16.36 5.11 -9.90
CA ASP A 111 -16.25 5.53 -8.50
C ASP A 111 -17.54 5.27 -7.68
N GLY A 112 -18.60 4.80 -8.36
CA GLY A 112 -19.87 4.45 -7.73
C GLY A 112 -20.74 5.65 -7.36
N ASP A 113 -20.49 6.84 -7.93
CA ASP A 113 -21.23 8.08 -7.63
C ASP A 113 -22.58 8.18 -8.39
N GLY A 114 -22.84 7.23 -9.31
CA GLY A 114 -24.03 7.15 -10.14
C GLY A 114 -23.92 7.93 -11.43
N ARG A 115 -22.74 8.40 -11.80
CA ARG A 115 -22.46 9.13 -13.05
C ARG A 115 -21.36 8.43 -13.83
N PRO A 116 -21.41 8.45 -15.17
CA PRO A 116 -20.27 7.94 -15.94
C PRO A 116 -19.05 8.84 -15.83
N ASP A 117 -17.88 8.22 -15.64
CA ASP A 117 -16.57 8.90 -15.59
C ASP A 117 -15.85 8.92 -16.92
N THR A 118 -16.33 8.14 -17.88
CA THR A 118 -15.79 8.06 -19.23
C THR A 118 -16.62 8.85 -20.23
N ASN A 119 -15.96 9.31 -21.29
CA ASN A 119 -16.59 10.00 -22.41
C ASN A 119 -16.23 9.30 -23.72
N PRO A 120 -16.89 8.17 -24.05
CA PRO A 120 -16.60 7.38 -25.24
C PRO A 120 -16.75 8.20 -26.52
N MET A 121 -15.79 8.05 -27.42
CA MET A 121 -15.85 8.68 -28.74
C MET A 121 -15.13 7.84 -29.77
N THR A 122 -15.61 7.91 -31.01
CA THR A 122 -14.91 7.35 -32.16
C THR A 122 -14.71 8.47 -33.20
N SER A 123 -13.46 8.88 -33.38
CA SER A 123 -13.10 9.98 -34.27
C SER A 123 -11.62 9.94 -34.64
N GLY A 124 -11.25 10.72 -35.63
CA GLY A 124 -9.87 10.83 -36.08
C GLY A 124 -9.56 9.96 -37.30
N SER A 125 -8.41 10.19 -37.87
CA SER A 125 -7.96 9.53 -39.11
C SER A 125 -6.48 9.12 -39.08
N GLY A 126 -5.85 9.19 -37.91
CA GLY A 126 -4.44 8.86 -37.70
C GLY A 126 -3.43 9.92 -38.20
N PRO A 127 -2.14 9.72 -37.94
CA PRO A 127 -1.54 8.59 -37.25
C PRO A 127 -1.59 8.67 -35.71
N THR A 128 -1.92 9.84 -35.11
CA THR A 128 -1.83 10.07 -33.65
C THR A 128 -3.09 10.71 -33.05
N ASN A 129 -4.16 10.78 -33.79
CA ASN A 129 -5.40 11.46 -33.38
C ASN A 129 -6.63 10.54 -33.44
N GLY A 130 -6.41 9.23 -33.43
CA GLY A 130 -7.49 8.25 -33.44
C GLY A 130 -8.02 7.99 -32.06
N PHE A 131 -9.36 8.04 -31.93
CA PHE A 131 -10.10 7.65 -30.72
C PHE A 131 -11.10 6.57 -31.09
N LEU A 132 -11.16 5.49 -30.30
CA LEU A 132 -12.03 4.36 -30.58
C LEU A 132 -12.76 3.92 -29.32
N GLU A 133 -14.08 3.88 -29.39
CA GLU A 133 -14.91 3.28 -28.35
C GLU A 133 -14.65 1.78 -28.26
N THR A 134 -14.68 1.25 -27.04
CA THR A 134 -14.48 -0.17 -26.78
C THR A 134 -15.65 -0.77 -26.02
N GLN A 135 -15.61 -2.07 -25.82
CA GLN A 135 -16.54 -2.81 -24.99
C GLN A 135 -15.75 -3.70 -24.04
N ARG A 136 -16.29 -3.92 -22.85
CA ARG A 136 -15.72 -4.87 -21.90
C ARG A 136 -15.58 -6.27 -22.54
N ASP A 137 -14.42 -6.88 -22.36
CA ASP A 137 -14.08 -8.21 -22.90
C ASP A 137 -14.18 -8.29 -24.45
N GLY A 138 -14.11 -7.13 -25.11
CA GLY A 138 -14.19 -7.00 -26.56
C GLY A 138 -12.89 -7.35 -27.27
N GLY A 139 -12.94 -7.33 -28.59
CA GLY A 139 -11.77 -7.45 -29.45
C GLY A 139 -11.64 -6.23 -30.35
N ILE A 140 -10.41 -5.85 -30.68
CA ILE A 140 -10.10 -4.83 -31.66
C ILE A 140 -9.40 -5.50 -32.82
N THR A 141 -9.88 -5.23 -34.02
CA THR A 141 -9.33 -5.77 -35.25
C THR A 141 -8.77 -4.62 -36.10
N ILE A 142 -7.49 -4.72 -36.41
CA ILE A 142 -6.78 -3.86 -37.37
C ILE A 142 -6.71 -4.62 -38.68
N SER A 143 -7.17 -4.01 -39.76
CA SER A 143 -7.11 -4.60 -41.10
C SER A 143 -6.50 -3.64 -42.09
N PHE A 144 -5.70 -4.15 -43.01
CA PHE A 144 -5.08 -3.40 -44.11
C PHE A 144 -5.34 -4.14 -45.42
N GLU A 145 -6.02 -3.50 -46.36
CA GLU A 145 -6.15 -3.98 -47.73
C GLU A 145 -4.82 -3.70 -48.45
N PHE A 146 -3.90 -4.66 -48.35
CA PHE A 146 -2.52 -4.56 -48.82
C PHE A 146 -2.44 -4.53 -50.38
N ALA A 147 -3.27 -5.32 -51.01
CA ALA A 147 -3.39 -5.42 -52.46
C ALA A 147 -4.82 -5.81 -52.82
N ASP A 148 -5.19 -5.68 -54.11
CA ASP A 148 -6.53 -6.03 -54.59
C ASP A 148 -6.98 -7.42 -54.12
N GLY A 149 -7.98 -7.43 -53.23
CA GLY A 149 -8.51 -8.66 -52.62
C GLY A 149 -7.63 -9.35 -51.59
N VAL A 150 -6.52 -8.73 -51.13
CA VAL A 150 -5.66 -9.23 -50.08
C VAL A 150 -5.78 -8.34 -48.86
N VAL A 151 -6.47 -8.81 -47.83
CA VAL A 151 -6.65 -8.12 -46.55
C VAL A 151 -5.85 -8.83 -45.48
N LEU A 152 -4.96 -8.09 -44.86
CA LEU A 152 -4.18 -8.54 -43.71
C LEU A 152 -4.88 -8.05 -42.42
N THR A 153 -4.87 -8.89 -41.40
CA THR A 153 -5.54 -8.58 -40.12
C THR A 153 -4.71 -8.92 -38.91
N LYS A 154 -4.82 -8.12 -37.88
CA LYS A 154 -4.34 -8.39 -36.53
C LYS A 154 -5.49 -8.12 -35.57
N SER A 155 -5.73 -9.03 -34.63
CA SER A 155 -6.72 -8.82 -33.58
C SER A 155 -6.05 -8.85 -32.22
N VAL A 156 -6.48 -7.96 -31.33
CA VAL A 156 -6.06 -7.86 -29.94
C VAL A 156 -7.29 -7.89 -29.04
N LYS A 157 -7.09 -8.16 -27.76
CA LYS A 157 -8.15 -8.28 -26.78
C LYS A 157 -8.23 -7.03 -25.91
N VAL A 158 -9.44 -6.62 -25.54
CA VAL A 158 -9.69 -5.66 -24.46
C VAL A 158 -10.19 -6.46 -23.26
N SER A 159 -9.59 -6.25 -22.08
CA SER A 159 -9.96 -6.98 -20.86
C SER A 159 -9.79 -6.06 -19.66
N TRP A 160 -10.72 -6.15 -18.72
CA TRP A 160 -10.57 -5.60 -17.39
C TRP A 160 -9.76 -6.54 -16.50
N ASN A 161 -9.22 -6.01 -15.41
CA ASN A 161 -8.41 -6.70 -14.42
C ASN A 161 -9.05 -6.52 -13.05
N VAL A 162 -8.55 -7.22 -12.05
CA VAL A 162 -8.88 -6.95 -10.64
C VAL A 162 -7.77 -6.10 -10.07
N GLY A 163 -8.12 -4.99 -9.45
CA GLY A 163 -7.16 -4.11 -8.79
C GLY A 163 -6.45 -4.78 -7.61
N GLU A 164 -5.34 -4.21 -7.19
CA GLU A 164 -4.58 -4.62 -6.00
C GLU A 164 -4.28 -3.41 -5.14
N ILE A 165 -4.37 -3.55 -3.82
CA ILE A 165 -3.98 -2.51 -2.86
C ILE A 165 -2.96 -3.04 -1.87
N ARG A 166 -1.96 -2.21 -1.49
CA ARG A 166 -0.97 -2.59 -0.49
C ARG A 166 -0.40 -1.40 0.27
N PHE A 167 -0.08 -1.63 1.54
CA PHE A 167 0.88 -0.81 2.26
C PHE A 167 2.30 -1.18 1.84
N MET A 168 3.19 -0.18 1.73
CA MET A 168 4.59 -0.42 1.34
C MET A 168 5.44 -1.01 2.47
N LYS A 169 4.95 -0.99 3.73
CA LYS A 169 5.61 -1.61 4.89
C LYS A 169 4.60 -2.38 5.73
N SER A 170 5.10 -3.35 6.49
CA SER A 170 4.32 -4.16 7.45
C SER A 170 3.95 -3.39 8.72
N ASP A 171 4.67 -2.31 9.03
CA ASP A 171 4.46 -1.48 10.21
C ASP A 171 4.94 -0.04 9.99
N TYR A 172 4.34 0.89 10.73
CA TYR A 172 4.64 2.32 10.71
C TYR A 172 4.62 2.88 12.13
N SER A 173 5.37 3.94 12.35
CA SER A 173 5.40 4.70 13.60
C SER A 173 4.96 6.15 13.40
N ILE A 174 4.81 6.90 14.52
CA ILE A 174 4.25 8.27 14.50
C ILE A 174 5.01 9.23 13.59
N ASP A 175 6.32 9.07 13.45
CA ASP A 175 7.18 9.97 12.69
C ASP A 175 7.35 9.53 11.22
N GLU A 176 6.72 8.44 10.81
CA GLU A 176 6.80 7.91 9.47
C GLU A 176 5.60 8.34 8.61
N THR A 177 5.84 8.36 7.32
CA THR A 177 4.79 8.50 6.31
C THR A 177 4.46 7.12 5.76
N ALA A 178 3.19 6.73 5.80
CA ALA A 178 2.74 5.52 5.13
C ALA A 178 2.42 5.83 3.67
N ILE A 179 2.94 4.99 2.79
CA ILE A 179 2.59 4.99 1.37
C ILE A 179 1.69 3.80 1.11
N ILE A 180 0.54 4.09 0.52
CA ILE A 180 -0.44 3.12 0.06
C ILE A 180 -0.39 3.12 -1.45
N GLN A 181 -0.21 1.95 -2.05
CA GLN A 181 -0.13 1.77 -3.48
C GLN A 181 -1.33 0.96 -3.96
N VAL A 182 -1.99 1.44 -5.02
CA VAL A 182 -3.03 0.71 -5.76
C VAL A 182 -2.52 0.46 -7.17
N ILE A 183 -2.69 -0.75 -7.65
CA ILE A 183 -2.39 -1.16 -9.02
C ILE A 183 -3.72 -1.52 -9.66
N ASP A 184 -4.21 -0.67 -10.54
CA ASP A 184 -5.43 -0.88 -11.29
C ASP A 184 -5.30 -0.24 -12.67
N LEU A 185 -5.01 -1.06 -13.65
CA LEU A 185 -4.78 -0.62 -15.03
C LEU A 185 -6.04 -0.07 -15.68
N ASP A 186 -7.22 -0.48 -15.19
CA ASP A 186 -8.50 -0.10 -15.76
C ASP A 186 -8.96 1.28 -15.28
N MET A 187 -8.32 1.79 -14.21
CA MET A 187 -8.51 3.13 -13.68
C MET A 187 -7.61 4.20 -14.31
N ASN A 188 -6.75 3.83 -15.27
CA ASN A 188 -6.13 4.78 -16.19
C ASN A 188 -7.16 5.22 -17.22
N LEU A 189 -8.00 6.20 -16.86
CA LEU A 189 -9.12 6.66 -17.69
C LEU A 189 -8.67 7.61 -18.79
N ASN A 190 -7.55 8.28 -18.59
CA ASN A 190 -6.95 9.20 -19.55
C ASN A 190 -5.46 8.87 -19.78
N PRO A 191 -5.13 8.04 -20.76
CA PRO A 191 -3.73 7.63 -21.03
C PRO A 191 -2.81 8.78 -21.51
N GLU A 192 -3.29 10.03 -21.54
CA GLU A 192 -2.54 11.25 -21.85
C GLU A 192 -2.45 12.20 -20.63
N GLY A 193 -2.91 11.78 -19.47
CA GLY A 193 -2.95 12.59 -18.25
C GLY A 193 -2.65 11.76 -17.02
N ILE A 194 -2.68 12.41 -15.87
CA ILE A 194 -2.53 11.77 -14.58
C ILE A 194 -3.91 11.58 -13.97
N ASP A 195 -4.28 10.34 -13.73
CA ASP A 195 -5.55 9.98 -13.10
C ASP A 195 -5.44 9.94 -11.57
N GLN A 196 -6.58 9.88 -10.89
CA GLN A 196 -6.64 9.78 -9.43
C GLN A 196 -7.82 8.90 -9.01
N ILE A 197 -7.62 8.16 -7.94
CA ILE A 197 -8.63 7.30 -7.32
C ILE A 197 -8.76 7.60 -5.82
N GLU A 198 -9.87 7.18 -5.21
CA GLU A 198 -10.09 7.33 -3.77
C GLU A 198 -9.78 6.05 -3.03
N VAL A 199 -9.12 6.19 -1.87
CA VAL A 199 -8.76 5.09 -0.97
C VAL A 199 -9.19 5.44 0.43
N ASN A 200 -9.91 4.55 1.10
CA ASN A 200 -10.27 4.70 2.51
C ASN A 200 -9.20 4.06 3.39
N ILE A 201 -8.71 4.80 4.39
CA ILE A 201 -7.69 4.32 5.32
C ILE A 201 -8.15 4.53 6.74
N SER A 202 -8.17 3.47 7.54
CA SER A 202 -8.64 3.47 8.92
C SER A 202 -7.66 2.80 9.88
N SER A 203 -7.89 2.98 11.18
CA SER A 203 -7.19 2.28 12.25
C SER A 203 -8.19 1.68 13.23
N ASP A 204 -7.74 0.80 14.14
CA ASP A 204 -8.60 0.28 15.21
C ASP A 204 -9.15 1.41 16.10
N SER A 205 -8.35 2.45 16.33
CA SER A 205 -8.76 3.63 17.14
C SER A 205 -9.60 4.64 16.38
N ASP A 206 -9.64 4.60 15.05
CA ASP A 206 -10.46 5.42 14.17
C ASP A 206 -11.02 4.59 13.00
N ALA A 207 -12.09 3.86 13.29
CA ALA A 207 -12.75 2.99 12.32
C ALA A 207 -13.45 3.75 11.17
N ALA A 208 -13.75 5.05 11.35
CA ALA A 208 -14.27 5.89 10.27
C ALA A 208 -13.19 6.26 9.27
N GLY A 209 -11.96 6.43 9.77
CA GLY A 209 -10.78 6.68 8.96
C GLY A 209 -10.80 7.99 8.19
N ILE A 210 -10.02 8.01 7.13
CA ILE A 210 -9.87 9.13 6.19
C ILE A 210 -10.01 8.64 4.76
N LEU A 211 -10.68 9.42 3.93
CA LEU A 211 -10.69 9.22 2.48
C LEU A 211 -9.57 10.05 1.88
N VAL A 212 -8.66 9.40 1.18
CA VAL A 212 -7.49 10.05 0.55
C VAL A 212 -7.47 9.79 -0.95
N LYS A 213 -6.91 10.73 -1.69
CA LYS A 213 -6.70 10.58 -3.13
C LYS A 213 -5.34 9.95 -3.39
N ALA A 214 -5.34 8.82 -4.06
CA ALA A 214 -4.15 8.23 -4.64
C ALA A 214 -3.99 8.79 -6.07
N ILE A 215 -2.80 9.23 -6.39
CA ILE A 215 -2.47 9.90 -7.65
C ILE A 215 -1.64 8.94 -8.50
N GLU A 216 -1.95 8.86 -9.77
CA GLU A 216 -1.20 8.04 -10.70
C GLU A 216 0.27 8.48 -10.79
N THR A 217 1.19 7.53 -10.81
CA THR A 217 2.63 7.81 -10.73
C THR A 217 3.22 8.32 -12.04
N SER A 218 2.61 8.01 -13.16
CA SER A 218 2.92 8.54 -14.48
C SER A 218 1.73 8.31 -15.42
N GLU A 219 1.63 9.09 -16.50
CA GLU A 219 0.65 8.88 -17.55
C GLU A 219 0.63 7.41 -18.01
N ASN A 220 -0.53 6.84 -18.16
CA ASN A 220 -0.73 5.47 -18.66
C ASN A 220 -0.06 4.36 -17.81
N SER A 221 0.07 4.55 -16.50
CA SER A 221 0.70 3.54 -15.62
C SER A 221 -0.32 2.61 -14.93
N GLY A 222 -1.51 3.11 -14.60
CA GLY A 222 -2.47 2.41 -13.76
C GLY A 222 -1.92 2.10 -12.35
N LEU A 223 -0.87 2.81 -11.93
CA LEU A 223 -0.23 2.68 -10.65
C LEU A 223 -0.44 3.96 -9.84
N PHE A 224 -1.19 3.87 -8.77
CA PHE A 224 -1.60 5.00 -7.94
C PHE A 224 -0.93 4.96 -6.57
N GLU A 225 -0.54 6.12 -6.05
CA GLU A 225 0.05 6.24 -4.72
C GLU A 225 -0.62 7.32 -3.90
N ALA A 226 -0.94 6.98 -2.65
CA ALA A 226 -1.35 7.93 -1.62
C ALA A 226 -0.34 7.92 -0.48
N SER A 227 -0.14 9.08 0.14
CA SER A 227 0.70 9.22 1.33
C SER A 227 -0.10 9.79 2.49
N ILE A 228 0.04 9.17 3.67
CA ILE A 228 -0.56 9.63 4.90
C ILE A 228 0.47 9.76 6.01
N SER A 229 0.21 10.64 6.95
CA SER A 229 0.93 10.74 8.22
C SER A 229 0.02 10.31 9.38
N PHE A 230 0.59 10.16 10.57
CA PHE A 230 -0.16 9.71 11.73
C PHE A 230 -0.29 10.81 12.79
N THR A 231 -1.30 10.67 13.64
CA THR A 231 -1.50 11.51 14.83
C THR A 231 -2.02 10.66 15.98
N GLN A 232 -1.56 10.95 17.18
CA GLN A 232 -2.09 10.38 18.43
C GLN A 232 -3.10 11.32 19.10
N SER A 233 -3.55 12.37 18.39
CA SER A 233 -4.57 13.30 18.84
C SER A 233 -5.77 13.28 17.90
N GLN A 234 -6.96 13.05 18.45
CA GLN A 234 -8.23 13.10 17.70
C GLN A 234 -8.61 14.53 17.30
N PRO A 235 -9.37 14.70 16.21
CA PRO A 235 -9.75 13.69 15.20
C PRO A 235 -8.70 13.54 14.09
N SER A 236 -8.86 12.51 13.27
CA SER A 236 -8.21 12.45 11.95
C SER A 236 -8.63 13.63 11.08
N SER A 237 -7.76 14.11 10.22
CA SER A 237 -8.09 15.19 9.29
C SER A 237 -7.17 15.26 8.07
N GLY A 238 -7.73 15.47 6.89
CA GLY A 238 -6.96 15.47 5.63
C GLY A 238 -6.22 14.14 5.45
N ASN A 239 -4.91 14.20 5.23
CA ASN A 239 -4.06 13.02 5.07
C ASN A 239 -3.42 12.57 6.39
N ARG A 240 -4.00 12.91 7.54
CA ARG A 240 -3.47 12.56 8.85
C ARG A 240 -4.45 11.66 9.59
N LEU A 241 -4.08 10.39 9.76
CA LEU A 241 -4.87 9.37 10.43
C LEU A 241 -4.57 9.35 11.93
N PHE A 242 -5.61 9.35 12.76
CA PHE A 242 -5.48 9.05 14.18
C PHE A 242 -5.23 7.55 14.35
N ALA A 243 -4.13 7.20 15.02
CA ALA A 243 -3.78 5.83 15.35
C ALA A 243 -3.04 5.77 16.68
N MET A 244 -3.33 4.72 17.44
CA MET A 244 -2.66 4.43 18.71
C MET A 244 -1.72 3.23 18.51
N PRO A 245 -0.62 3.16 19.27
CA PRO A 245 0.28 2.02 19.20
C PRO A 245 -0.45 0.69 19.37
N ASP A 246 -0.02 -0.26 18.56
CA ASP A 246 -0.57 -1.60 18.42
C ASP A 246 -1.90 -1.67 17.62
N ASP A 247 -2.40 -0.53 17.09
CA ASP A 247 -3.53 -0.52 16.16
C ASP A 247 -3.18 -1.28 14.87
N SER A 248 -4.16 -2.00 14.35
CA SER A 248 -4.19 -2.45 12.97
C SER A 248 -4.56 -1.28 12.07
N LEU A 249 -3.83 -1.09 11.00
CA LEU A 249 -4.15 -0.14 9.93
C LEU A 249 -4.78 -0.91 8.78
N GLN A 250 -5.85 -0.37 8.21
CA GLN A 250 -6.52 -0.95 7.06
C GLN A 250 -6.64 0.08 5.95
N ALA A 251 -6.25 -0.29 4.72
CA ALA A 251 -6.51 0.47 3.51
C ALA A 251 -7.51 -0.32 2.65
N LYS A 252 -8.52 0.36 2.12
CA LYS A 252 -9.59 -0.21 1.30
C LYS A 252 -9.73 0.56 0.01
N TYR A 253 -9.95 -0.18 -1.06
CA TYR A 253 -10.22 0.31 -2.39
C TYR A 253 -11.42 -0.45 -2.98
N ASP A 254 -12.38 0.27 -3.54
CA ASP A 254 -13.54 -0.30 -4.21
C ASP A 254 -13.27 -0.33 -5.73
N ASP A 255 -13.05 -1.51 -6.26
CA ASP A 255 -12.84 -1.75 -7.69
C ASP A 255 -14.20 -1.99 -8.38
N HIS A 256 -14.56 -1.09 -9.31
CA HIS A 256 -15.78 -1.14 -10.12
C HIS A 256 -15.52 -1.58 -11.57
N THR A 257 -14.28 -1.98 -11.89
CA THR A 257 -13.85 -2.38 -13.25
C THR A 257 -13.48 -3.85 -13.33
N LEU A 258 -14.34 -4.72 -12.83
CA LEU A 258 -14.06 -6.14 -12.66
C LEU A 258 -14.17 -6.94 -13.99
N PRO A 259 -13.26 -7.91 -14.25
CA PRO A 259 -13.30 -8.75 -15.43
C PRO A 259 -14.45 -9.79 -15.34
N SER A 260 -14.76 -10.44 -16.47
CA SER A 260 -15.64 -11.62 -16.45
C SER A 260 -15.07 -12.71 -15.50
N PRO A 261 -15.87 -13.38 -14.63
CA PRO A 261 -17.33 -13.51 -14.72
C PRO A 261 -18.17 -12.50 -13.92
N TYR A 262 -17.57 -11.48 -13.33
CA TYR A 262 -18.33 -10.44 -12.62
C TYR A 262 -19.29 -9.72 -13.56
N SER A 263 -20.40 -9.23 -13.03
CA SER A 263 -21.29 -8.34 -13.76
C SER A 263 -20.63 -6.96 -13.93
N ILE A 264 -21.05 -6.19 -14.92
CA ILE A 264 -20.55 -4.81 -15.15
C ILE A 264 -20.93 -3.83 -14.03
N SER A 265 -21.93 -4.19 -13.23
CA SER A 265 -22.40 -3.40 -12.08
C SER A 265 -21.89 -3.93 -10.74
N ASP A 266 -21.08 -4.96 -10.74
CA ASP A 266 -20.47 -5.47 -9.52
C ASP A 266 -19.28 -4.62 -9.14
N ASN A 267 -19.04 -4.48 -7.83
CA ASN A 267 -17.83 -3.92 -7.27
C ASN A 267 -17.19 -4.93 -6.31
N LEU A 268 -15.90 -4.74 -6.06
CA LEU A 268 -15.13 -5.56 -5.14
C LEU A 268 -14.34 -4.66 -4.20
N GLU A 269 -14.66 -4.71 -2.89
CA GLU A 269 -13.81 -4.09 -1.88
C GLU A 269 -12.53 -4.90 -1.71
N ILE A 270 -11.40 -4.31 -2.01
CA ILE A 270 -10.06 -4.89 -1.85
C ILE A 270 -9.39 -4.20 -0.68
N SER A 271 -8.72 -4.95 0.19
CA SER A 271 -8.09 -4.39 1.37
C SER A 271 -6.67 -4.87 1.59
N SER A 272 -5.89 -4.04 2.27
CA SER A 272 -4.55 -4.34 2.75
C SER A 272 -4.42 -3.92 4.20
N GLU A 273 -3.61 -4.63 4.96
CA GLU A 273 -3.39 -4.37 6.37
C GLU A 273 -1.92 -4.06 6.68
N SER A 274 -1.71 -3.23 7.69
CA SER A 274 -0.42 -2.92 8.27
C SER A 274 -0.60 -2.69 9.76
N LYS A 275 0.46 -2.31 10.49
CA LYS A 275 0.40 -2.03 11.93
C LYS A 275 0.93 -0.66 12.25
N PHE A 276 0.33 -0.02 13.25
CA PHE A 276 0.90 1.18 13.84
C PHE A 276 1.63 0.81 15.13
N VAL A 277 2.93 1.09 15.22
CA VAL A 277 3.80 0.68 16.32
C VAL A 277 4.37 1.88 17.06
N SER A 278 4.70 1.68 18.33
CA SER A 278 5.39 2.72 19.12
C SER A 278 6.87 2.82 18.72
N ASN A 279 7.40 4.04 18.68
CA ASN A 279 8.85 4.28 18.56
C ASN A 279 9.63 3.82 19.79
N ILE A 280 8.94 3.67 20.94
CA ILE A 280 9.55 3.26 22.21
C ILE A 280 9.33 1.77 22.37
N PRO A 281 10.40 0.96 22.48
CA PRO A 281 10.27 -0.47 22.75
C PRO A 281 9.40 -0.72 23.99
N PRO A 282 8.56 -1.76 24.04
CA PRO A 282 7.65 -2.01 25.15
C PRO A 282 8.33 -1.92 26.51
N ILE A 283 9.50 -2.52 26.68
CA ILE A 283 10.25 -2.54 27.94
C ILE A 283 10.78 -1.17 28.42
N GLU A 284 10.73 -0.16 27.57
CA GLU A 284 11.16 1.22 27.87
C GLU A 284 9.99 2.19 27.98
N ARG A 285 8.75 1.72 27.79
CA ARG A 285 7.54 2.55 27.82
C ARG A 285 7.25 3.12 29.20
N ILE A 286 7.59 2.38 30.26
CA ILE A 286 7.47 2.85 31.64
C ILE A 286 8.80 2.70 32.37
N SER A 287 9.22 3.76 33.04
CA SER A 287 10.36 3.71 33.94
C SER A 287 9.91 3.68 35.42
N ILE A 288 10.64 2.93 36.24
CA ILE A 288 10.43 2.86 37.68
C ILE A 288 11.58 3.56 38.36
N ALA A 289 11.27 4.59 39.16
CA ALA A 289 12.25 5.33 39.94
C ALA A 289 11.88 5.33 41.44
N ASN A 290 12.86 5.57 42.27
CA ASN A 290 12.71 5.77 43.73
C ASN A 290 11.93 4.67 44.48
N SER A 291 12.14 3.38 44.13
CA SER A 291 11.53 2.31 44.90
C SER A 291 12.20 2.22 46.26
N PHE A 292 11.38 2.16 47.33
CA PHE A 292 11.86 2.14 48.73
C PHE A 292 10.84 1.48 49.64
N ILE A 293 11.30 1.10 50.86
CA ILE A 293 10.42 0.66 51.94
C ILE A 293 10.07 1.84 52.86
N ALA A 294 8.77 1.99 53.15
CA ALA A 294 8.24 3.02 54.03
C ALA A 294 7.44 2.38 55.19
N ASP A 295 7.16 3.19 56.23
CA ASP A 295 6.22 2.87 57.29
C ASP A 295 4.76 3.04 56.80
N SER A 296 3.80 2.73 57.68
CA SER A 296 2.37 2.88 57.35
C SER A 296 1.95 4.35 57.09
N SER A 297 2.79 5.32 57.44
CA SER A 297 2.59 6.75 57.16
C SER A 297 3.29 7.25 55.91
N GLY A 298 4.03 6.37 55.20
CA GLY A 298 4.77 6.69 53.97
C GLY A 298 6.20 7.23 54.24
N ASN A 299 6.72 7.24 55.44
CA ASN A 299 8.07 7.68 55.74
C ASN A 299 9.08 6.57 55.45
N LEU A 300 10.21 6.90 54.83
CA LEU A 300 11.28 5.96 54.54
C LEU A 300 11.80 5.31 55.80
N ILE A 301 11.88 3.99 55.82
CA ILE A 301 12.48 3.20 56.93
C ILE A 301 13.84 2.64 56.50
N SER A 302 14.87 2.90 57.31
CA SER A 302 16.20 2.36 57.10
C SER A 302 16.43 0.99 57.75
N ALA A 303 15.63 0.61 58.75
CA ALA A 303 15.73 -0.66 59.50
C ALA A 303 14.34 -1.24 59.70
N PRO A 304 13.72 -1.86 58.67
CA PRO A 304 12.38 -2.46 58.80
C PRO A 304 12.42 -3.69 59.72
N THR A 305 11.34 -3.84 60.51
CA THR A 305 11.21 -4.94 61.48
C THR A 305 10.07 -5.89 61.13
N ARG A 306 10.18 -7.17 61.55
CA ARG A 306 9.11 -8.16 61.35
C ARG A 306 7.83 -7.79 62.12
N ASN A 307 6.70 -8.26 61.61
CA ASN A 307 5.37 -8.02 62.16
C ASN A 307 4.95 -6.52 62.17
N GLU A 308 5.69 -5.67 61.48
CA GLU A 308 5.27 -4.31 61.19
C GLU A 308 4.67 -4.22 59.79
N GLN A 309 3.65 -3.39 59.64
CA GLN A 309 3.09 -3.10 58.32
C GLN A 309 4.03 -2.15 57.58
N LEU A 310 4.68 -2.64 56.58
CA LEU A 310 5.55 -1.88 55.66
C LEU A 310 4.80 -1.54 54.36
N GLN A 311 5.25 -0.53 53.70
CA GLN A 311 4.83 -0.19 52.35
C GLN A 311 6.04 -0.26 51.42
N ILE A 312 5.87 -0.94 50.31
CA ILE A 312 6.80 -0.86 49.16
C ILE A 312 6.27 0.17 48.24
N ALA A 313 6.96 1.30 48.17
CA ALA A 313 6.59 2.45 47.38
C ALA A 313 7.53 2.63 46.18
N GLY A 314 7.03 3.20 45.09
CA GLY A 314 7.82 3.56 43.93
C GLY A 314 7.12 4.61 43.10
N THR A 315 7.89 5.34 42.32
CA THR A 315 7.38 6.28 41.31
C THR A 315 7.51 5.61 39.95
N VAL A 316 6.42 5.53 39.22
CA VAL A 316 6.39 5.09 37.82
C VAL A 316 6.17 6.28 36.93
N HIS A 317 6.82 6.32 35.77
CA HIS A 317 6.70 7.37 34.77
C HIS A 317 6.35 6.78 33.41
N ASN A 318 5.32 7.30 32.79
CA ASN A 318 4.98 6.97 31.40
C ASN A 318 5.89 7.76 30.48
N ASN A 319 6.84 7.09 29.81
CA ASN A 319 7.79 7.71 28.89
C ASN A 319 7.19 8.04 27.52
N GLN A 320 5.88 7.79 27.34
CA GLN A 320 5.17 7.96 26.09
C GLN A 320 4.33 9.23 26.10
N ASN A 321 4.00 9.74 24.95
CA ASN A 321 3.14 10.92 24.74
C ASN A 321 1.65 10.56 24.60
N TYR A 322 1.25 9.33 24.96
CA TYR A 322 -0.13 8.82 24.96
C TYR A 322 -0.42 8.04 26.24
N GLU A 323 -1.70 7.72 26.45
CA GLU A 323 -2.16 6.95 27.59
C GLU A 323 -1.68 5.50 27.53
N GLN A 324 -1.32 4.95 28.69
CA GLN A 324 -0.85 3.57 28.82
C GLN A 324 -1.57 2.87 29.97
N ASN A 325 -2.24 1.77 29.67
CA ASN A 325 -2.70 0.84 30.69
C ASN A 325 -1.50 0.12 31.29
N PHE A 326 -1.52 -0.11 32.59
CA PHE A 326 -0.43 -0.73 33.27
C PHE A 326 -0.87 -1.61 34.43
N VAL A 327 -0.04 -2.59 34.75
CA VAL A 327 -0.08 -3.35 36.00
C VAL A 327 1.29 -3.24 36.65
N PHE A 328 1.37 -2.55 37.78
CA PHE A 328 2.55 -2.48 38.60
C PHE A 328 2.58 -3.68 39.52
N ILE A 329 3.60 -4.52 39.44
CA ILE A 329 3.73 -5.79 40.13
C ILE A 329 4.89 -5.71 41.12
N ILE A 330 4.62 -6.13 42.35
CA ILE A 330 5.65 -6.30 43.42
C ILE A 330 5.71 -7.76 43.78
N GLN A 331 6.90 -8.35 43.60
CA GLN A 331 7.21 -9.71 44.00
C GLN A 331 8.31 -9.71 45.05
N ILE A 332 8.06 -10.35 46.21
CA ILE A 332 9.01 -10.41 47.30
C ILE A 332 9.46 -11.86 47.46
N LYS A 333 10.76 -12.04 47.44
CA LYS A 333 11.42 -13.37 47.60
C LYS A 333 12.26 -13.39 48.88
N GLU A 334 12.23 -14.51 49.57
CA GLU A 334 13.21 -14.77 50.64
C GLU A 334 14.55 -15.23 50.06
N SER A 335 15.58 -15.34 50.90
CA SER A 335 16.96 -15.67 50.51
C SER A 335 17.11 -16.95 49.68
N GLU A 336 16.21 -17.92 49.85
CA GLU A 336 16.20 -19.17 49.10
C GLU A 336 15.47 -19.04 47.73
N GLY A 337 14.98 -17.85 47.39
CA GLY A 337 14.32 -17.56 46.15
C GLY A 337 12.81 -17.85 46.11
N ALA A 338 12.25 -18.35 47.23
CA ALA A 338 10.80 -18.57 47.31
C ALA A 338 10.04 -17.25 47.37
N VAL A 339 8.96 -17.13 46.60
CA VAL A 339 8.07 -15.96 46.62
C VAL A 339 7.21 -16.02 47.86
N VAL A 340 7.36 -15.02 48.74
CA VAL A 340 6.61 -14.89 49.99
C VAL A 340 5.48 -13.87 49.92
N SER A 341 5.52 -12.96 48.89
CA SER A 341 4.45 -12.03 48.63
C SER A 341 4.42 -11.70 47.16
N LEU A 342 3.22 -11.58 46.61
CA LEU A 342 2.96 -11.11 45.26
C LEU A 342 1.73 -10.19 45.32
N SER A 343 1.89 -8.96 44.89
CA SER A 343 0.82 -7.97 44.85
C SER A 343 0.92 -7.11 43.63
N TRP A 344 -0.19 -6.51 43.21
CA TRP A 344 -0.24 -5.64 42.03
C TRP A 344 -1.28 -4.54 42.14
N ILE A 345 -1.09 -3.49 41.36
CA ILE A 345 -2.03 -2.40 41.14
C ILE A 345 -2.24 -2.26 39.64
N GLU A 346 -3.47 -2.22 39.20
CA GLU A 346 -3.86 -1.95 37.83
C GLU A 346 -4.35 -0.50 37.69
N GLY A 347 -4.06 0.12 36.57
CA GLY A 347 -4.51 1.49 36.27
C GLY A 347 -4.15 1.93 34.87
N GLN A 348 -4.38 3.22 34.63
CA GLN A 348 -4.05 3.90 33.40
C GLN A 348 -3.25 5.15 33.73
N MET A 349 -2.20 5.40 32.97
CA MET A 349 -1.38 6.60 33.07
C MET A 349 -1.60 7.48 31.84
N SER A 350 -1.82 8.79 32.07
CA SER A 350 -1.82 9.76 30.98
C SER A 350 -0.41 9.92 30.37
N ALA A 351 -0.35 10.56 29.20
CA ALA A 351 0.92 10.89 28.55
C ALA A 351 1.90 11.61 29.50
N ASN A 352 3.15 11.14 29.56
CA ASN A 352 4.23 11.71 30.39
C ASN A 352 3.89 11.85 31.90
N GLN A 353 2.92 11.09 32.38
CA GLN A 353 2.49 11.17 33.79
C GLN A 353 3.49 10.46 34.71
N ASN A 354 3.73 11.09 35.88
CA ASN A 354 4.29 10.42 37.05
C ASN A 354 3.16 9.92 37.95
N PHE A 355 3.29 8.70 38.41
CA PHE A 355 2.33 8.10 39.34
C PHE A 355 3.06 7.43 40.50
N GLU A 356 2.68 7.77 41.72
CA GLU A 356 3.21 7.13 42.93
C GLU A 356 2.38 5.91 43.29
N VAL A 357 3.03 4.75 43.38
CA VAL A 357 2.41 3.47 43.71
C VAL A 357 2.97 2.96 45.01
N SER A 358 2.15 2.37 45.85
CA SER A 358 2.58 1.67 47.04
C SER A 358 1.71 0.47 47.35
N GLN A 359 2.34 -0.58 47.90
CA GLN A 359 1.68 -1.80 48.32
C GLN A 359 2.12 -2.20 49.73
N SER A 360 1.15 -2.59 50.52
CA SER A 360 1.42 -3.07 51.90
C SER A 360 2.05 -4.45 51.91
N TRP A 361 3.04 -4.62 52.77
CA TRP A 361 3.70 -5.90 53.08
C TRP A 361 3.92 -6.04 54.56
N ASN A 362 3.62 -7.24 55.11
CA ASN A 362 3.87 -7.55 56.53
C ASN A 362 4.81 -8.76 56.61
N PRO A 363 6.13 -8.54 56.83
CA PRO A 363 7.09 -9.63 56.96
C PRO A 363 6.90 -10.35 58.31
N VAL A 364 6.73 -11.67 58.26
CA VAL A 364 6.55 -12.49 59.46
C VAL A 364 7.88 -13.08 60.01
N LYS A 365 8.94 -13.07 59.20
CA LYS A 365 10.26 -13.61 59.59
C LYS A 365 11.33 -12.53 59.40
N ALA A 366 12.33 -12.53 60.31
CA ALA A 366 13.54 -11.76 60.10
C ALA A 366 14.43 -12.45 59.03
N GLY A 367 15.16 -11.66 58.24
CA GLY A 367 16.04 -12.20 57.21
C GLY A 367 16.22 -11.29 56.00
N ASN A 368 16.93 -11.79 55.00
CA ASN A 368 17.14 -11.08 53.75
C ASN A 368 15.98 -11.35 52.75
N TYR A 369 15.49 -10.31 52.20
CA TYR A 369 14.43 -10.35 51.16
C TYR A 369 14.87 -9.58 49.94
N THR A 370 14.48 -10.11 48.78
CA THR A 370 14.61 -9.39 47.49
C THR A 370 13.23 -8.93 47.05
N VAL A 371 13.09 -7.64 46.86
CA VAL A 371 11.90 -7.00 46.31
C VAL A 371 12.17 -6.77 44.81
N GLU A 372 11.33 -7.36 43.99
CA GLU A 372 11.32 -7.15 42.54
C GLU A 372 10.08 -6.36 42.18
N THR A 373 10.26 -5.22 41.49
CA THR A 373 9.17 -4.40 40.97
C THR A 373 9.28 -4.29 39.45
N PHE A 374 8.18 -4.43 38.75
CA PHE A 374 8.11 -4.35 37.31
C PHE A 374 6.70 -4.01 36.83
N VAL A 375 6.58 -3.57 35.59
CA VAL A 375 5.31 -3.16 35.01
C VAL A 375 5.02 -3.97 33.75
N TRP A 376 3.77 -4.45 33.64
CA TRP A 376 3.22 -5.09 32.44
C TRP A 376 2.06 -4.27 31.89
N THR A 377 1.61 -4.58 30.66
CA THR A 377 0.39 -3.99 30.05
C THR A 377 -0.86 -4.39 30.83
N SER A 378 -1.01 -5.67 31.08
CA SER A 378 -2.10 -6.29 31.86
C SER A 378 -1.63 -7.64 32.41
N LEU A 379 -2.41 -8.25 33.31
CA LEU A 379 -2.14 -9.61 33.79
C LEU A 379 -2.42 -10.67 32.70
N SER A 380 -3.34 -10.38 31.79
CA SER A 380 -3.74 -11.31 30.70
C SER A 380 -2.73 -11.34 29.56
N GLU A 381 -2.22 -10.20 29.15
CA GLU A 381 -1.29 -10.09 28.01
C GLU A 381 0.17 -10.25 28.41
N SER A 382 0.50 -9.88 29.65
CA SER A 382 1.84 -10.05 30.26
C SER A 382 3.00 -9.46 29.45
N VAL A 383 2.76 -8.38 28.68
CA VAL A 383 3.83 -7.68 27.92
C VAL A 383 4.59 -6.77 28.89
N PRO A 384 5.92 -6.93 29.06
CA PRO A 384 6.68 -6.09 29.98
C PRO A 384 6.83 -4.66 29.43
N LEU A 385 6.47 -3.66 30.26
CA LEU A 385 6.59 -2.24 29.98
C LEU A 385 7.81 -1.58 30.66
N SER A 386 8.44 -2.28 31.60
CA SER A 386 9.64 -1.81 32.29
C SER A 386 10.65 -2.93 32.51
N PRO A 387 11.94 -2.63 32.67
CA PRO A 387 12.90 -3.55 33.26
C PRO A 387 12.50 -3.91 34.71
N ILE A 388 12.94 -5.07 35.16
CA ILE A 388 12.75 -5.47 36.56
C ILE A 388 13.72 -4.68 37.45
N LEU A 389 13.18 -3.90 38.38
CA LEU A 389 13.98 -3.26 39.43
C LEU A 389 14.09 -4.21 40.64
N ARG A 390 15.32 -4.54 41.04
CA ARG A 390 15.63 -5.44 42.18
C ARG A 390 16.28 -4.66 43.28
N GLN A 391 15.77 -4.86 44.50
CA GLN A 391 16.32 -4.28 45.72
C GLN A 391 16.36 -5.33 46.82
N SER A 392 17.40 -5.30 47.66
CA SER A 392 17.55 -6.24 48.79
C SER A 392 17.40 -5.50 50.09
N TYR A 393 16.63 -6.09 50.99
CA TYR A 393 16.36 -5.54 52.33
C TYR A 393 16.58 -6.57 53.38
N PHE A 394 17.14 -6.15 54.53
CA PHE A 394 17.25 -6.97 55.71
C PHE A 394 16.14 -6.59 56.70
N ILE A 395 15.27 -7.52 57.03
CA ILE A 395 14.19 -7.36 58.02
C ILE A 395 14.70 -7.87 59.38
N GLN A 396 14.60 -7.02 60.41
CA GLN A 396 15.06 -7.34 61.75
C GLN A 396 14.04 -8.14 62.57
#